data_1775564b4442b2a38bdb8d7bd888aea1
#
_entry.id   1775564b4442b2a38bdb8d7bd888aea1
#
_cell.length_a   1.000
_cell.length_b   1.000
_cell.length_c   1.000
_cell.angle_alpha   90.00
_cell.angle_beta   90.00
_cell.angle_gamma   90.00
#
_symmetry.space_group_name_H-M   'P 1'
#
loop_
_entity.id
_entity.type
_entity.pdbx_description
1 polymer ?
#
loop_
_entity_poly.entity_id
_entity_poly.type
_entity_poly.pdbx_seq_one_letter_code
_entity_poly.pdbx_strand_id
1 'polypeptide(L)'
;MNILFLSRWFPFPANNGSKLRIANLLRQLRRNHQIDLVSFTAPGERIDMDEAGAICRTVAVVPYQPFQPDQTRSLAGLLSVTPRSVQATYSHALQMEADRQVANAAPDLVIASQIDMIPYVRSQWEIPAILEELELTTLYEQYTAAATSLARLRYGLTWVKVRRYLAQVLPRFAACTVASGQELGMIRQAVPGYRGHLRVVPNGVDLQRYAGDFGPLQPGSVIYSGAVTYAANRDAVDFFAAQVFPAVRAAVPNATFSVTGATGDVPIAAL
;
A
#
# COMPACT_ATOMS: atom_id res chain seq x y z
N MET A 1 11.59 -20.54 -8.92
CA MET A 1 11.11 -20.64 -7.53
C MET A 1 9.60 -20.57 -7.50
N ASN A 2 8.99 -21.21 -6.51
CA ASN A 2 7.58 -21.07 -6.17
C ASN A 2 7.46 -19.95 -5.11
N ILE A 3 6.66 -18.93 -5.37
CA ILE A 3 6.50 -17.77 -4.49
C ILE A 3 5.07 -17.72 -3.99
N LEU A 4 4.87 -17.73 -2.67
CA LEU A 4 3.61 -17.38 -2.06
C LEU A 4 3.58 -15.86 -1.83
N PHE A 5 2.67 -15.17 -2.52
CA PHE A 5 2.50 -13.73 -2.40
C PHE A 5 1.23 -13.44 -1.59
N LEU A 6 1.41 -12.83 -0.41
CA LEU A 6 0.33 -12.41 0.47
C LEU A 6 0.09 -10.91 0.28
N SER A 7 -1.14 -10.53 -0.06
CA SER A 7 -1.46 -9.15 -0.39
C SER A 7 -2.65 -8.60 0.39
N ARG A 8 -2.50 -7.36 0.87
CA ARG A 8 -3.60 -6.58 1.45
C ARG A 8 -4.63 -6.14 0.39
N TRP A 9 -4.17 -5.90 -0.84
CA TRP A 9 -4.98 -5.39 -1.93
C TRP A 9 -5.01 -6.39 -3.07
N PHE A 10 -6.22 -6.75 -3.54
CA PHE A 10 -6.33 -7.52 -4.78
C PHE A 10 -5.84 -6.65 -5.94
N PRO A 11 -4.82 -7.10 -6.70
CA PRO A 11 -4.09 -6.20 -7.61
C PRO A 11 -4.82 -5.86 -8.91
N PHE A 12 -5.87 -6.60 -9.28
CA PHE A 12 -6.52 -6.45 -10.57
C PHE A 12 -8.02 -6.11 -10.46
N PRO A 13 -8.50 -5.06 -11.15
CA PRO A 13 -7.76 -4.13 -12.00
C PRO A 13 -6.83 -3.22 -11.20
N ALA A 14 -5.67 -2.88 -11.78
CA ALA A 14 -4.64 -2.03 -11.17
C ALA A 14 -5.03 -0.54 -11.27
N ASN A 15 -6.01 -0.11 -10.50
CA ASN A 15 -6.67 1.20 -10.59
C ASN A 15 -6.28 2.19 -9.48
N ASN A 16 -5.34 1.85 -8.61
CA ASN A 16 -4.72 2.74 -7.63
C ASN A 16 -3.23 2.40 -7.43
N GLY A 17 -2.50 3.26 -6.71
CA GLY A 17 -1.05 3.13 -6.55
C GLY A 17 -0.59 1.81 -5.95
N SER A 18 -1.21 1.36 -4.85
CA SER A 18 -0.86 0.09 -4.18
C SER A 18 -1.12 -1.12 -5.09
N LYS A 19 -2.29 -1.16 -5.74
CA LYS A 19 -2.62 -2.24 -6.68
C LYS A 19 -1.69 -2.25 -7.89
N LEU A 20 -1.38 -1.06 -8.44
CA LEU A 20 -0.48 -0.92 -9.59
C LEU A 20 0.92 -1.44 -9.25
N ARG A 21 1.44 -1.12 -8.06
CA ARG A 21 2.71 -1.63 -7.57
C ARG A 21 2.70 -3.16 -7.49
N ILE A 22 1.71 -3.74 -6.81
CA ILE A 22 1.59 -5.19 -6.66
C ILE A 22 1.45 -5.87 -8.01
N ALA A 23 0.56 -5.37 -8.89
CA ALA A 23 0.36 -5.91 -10.23
C ALA A 23 1.66 -5.91 -11.05
N ASN A 24 2.42 -4.82 -11.02
CA ASN A 24 3.70 -4.73 -11.72
C ASN A 24 4.76 -5.69 -11.14
N LEU A 25 4.82 -5.82 -9.80
CA LEU A 25 5.70 -6.82 -9.18
C LEU A 25 5.34 -8.24 -9.62
N LEU A 26 4.06 -8.62 -9.56
CA LEU A 26 3.59 -9.94 -9.99
C LEU A 26 3.91 -10.20 -11.46
N ARG A 27 3.67 -9.23 -12.36
CA ARG A 27 3.98 -9.32 -13.79
C ARG A 27 5.49 -9.52 -14.04
N GLN A 28 6.36 -8.88 -13.25
CA GLN A 28 7.80 -9.06 -13.38
C GLN A 28 8.28 -10.40 -12.78
N LEU A 29 7.79 -10.76 -11.59
CA LEU A 29 8.16 -12.01 -10.93
C LEU A 29 7.73 -13.25 -11.74
N ARG A 30 6.55 -13.23 -12.38
CA ARG A 30 6.06 -14.35 -13.19
C ARG A 30 6.97 -14.71 -14.38
N ARG A 31 7.84 -13.80 -14.80
CA ARG A 31 8.76 -14.08 -15.92
C ARG A 31 9.72 -15.25 -15.62
N ASN A 32 10.09 -15.42 -14.33
CA ASN A 32 11.08 -16.40 -13.91
C ASN A 32 10.60 -17.28 -12.73
N HIS A 33 9.40 -17.03 -12.20
CA HIS A 33 8.90 -17.69 -11.00
C HIS A 33 7.43 -18.08 -11.17
N GLN A 34 6.99 -19.10 -10.42
CA GLN A 34 5.58 -19.43 -10.26
C GLN A 34 5.06 -18.72 -9.02
N ILE A 35 3.87 -18.11 -9.12
CA ILE A 35 3.30 -17.29 -8.07
C ILE A 35 1.95 -17.85 -7.66
N ASP A 36 1.78 -18.07 -6.37
CA ASP A 36 0.50 -18.32 -5.72
C ASP A 36 0.09 -17.06 -4.97
N LEU A 37 -1.04 -16.47 -5.34
CA LEU A 37 -1.55 -15.24 -4.75
C LEU A 37 -2.64 -15.55 -3.71
N VAL A 38 -2.45 -15.07 -2.49
CA VAL A 38 -3.50 -15.00 -1.47
C VAL A 38 -3.73 -13.53 -1.13
N SER A 39 -4.93 -13.03 -1.37
CA SER A 39 -5.22 -11.60 -1.25
C SER A 39 -6.55 -11.33 -0.55
N PHE A 40 -6.61 -10.20 0.11
CA PHE A 40 -7.90 -9.61 0.48
C PHE A 40 -8.56 -8.91 -0.72
N THR A 41 -9.89 -8.81 -0.66
CA THR A 41 -10.70 -7.91 -1.49
C THR A 41 -11.60 -7.06 -0.60
N ALA A 42 -11.78 -5.79 -0.96
CA ALA A 42 -12.70 -4.92 -0.25
C ALA A 42 -14.17 -5.31 -0.52
N PRO A 43 -15.10 -5.05 0.42
CA PRO A 43 -16.53 -5.29 0.19
C PRO A 43 -17.02 -4.54 -1.06
N GLY A 44 -17.69 -5.27 -1.96
CA GLY A 44 -18.22 -4.70 -3.21
C GLY A 44 -17.17 -4.33 -4.26
N GLU A 45 -15.93 -4.66 -4.04
CA GLU A 45 -14.85 -4.39 -4.98
C GLU A 45 -14.99 -5.27 -6.24
N ARG A 46 -14.92 -4.64 -7.41
CA ARG A 46 -14.81 -5.36 -8.68
C ARG A 46 -13.38 -5.88 -8.82
N ILE A 47 -13.24 -7.18 -8.97
CA ILE A 47 -11.95 -7.87 -9.18
C ILE A 47 -11.92 -8.50 -10.57
N ASP A 48 -10.71 -8.60 -11.14
CA ASP A 48 -10.45 -9.26 -12.41
C ASP A 48 -9.68 -10.57 -12.15
N MET A 49 -10.43 -11.66 -12.03
CA MET A 49 -9.88 -12.99 -11.78
C MET A 49 -9.17 -13.56 -13.01
N ASP A 50 -9.58 -13.17 -14.21
CA ASP A 50 -8.99 -13.66 -15.47
C ASP A 50 -7.58 -13.08 -15.64
N GLU A 51 -7.40 -11.77 -15.38
CA GLU A 51 -6.08 -11.15 -15.39
C GLU A 51 -5.17 -11.75 -14.29
N ALA A 52 -5.71 -11.97 -13.10
CA ALA A 52 -4.97 -12.59 -12.00
C ALA A 52 -4.52 -14.02 -12.34
N GLY A 53 -5.41 -14.86 -12.89
CA GLY A 53 -5.14 -16.23 -13.31
C GLY A 53 -4.18 -16.33 -14.50
N ALA A 54 -4.13 -15.31 -15.38
CA ALA A 54 -3.14 -15.23 -16.43
C ALA A 54 -1.71 -14.96 -15.91
N ILE A 55 -1.56 -14.45 -14.67
CA ILE A 55 -0.29 -14.08 -14.06
C ILE A 55 0.13 -15.07 -12.97
N CYS A 56 -0.81 -15.49 -12.14
CA CYS A 56 -0.55 -16.36 -10.99
C CYS A 56 -0.99 -17.80 -11.29
N ARG A 57 -0.26 -18.78 -10.73
CA ARG A 57 -0.59 -20.21 -10.83
C ARG A 57 -1.89 -20.52 -10.09
N THR A 58 -2.01 -19.99 -8.88
CA THR A 58 -3.24 -20.06 -8.08
C THR A 58 -3.60 -18.68 -7.55
N VAL A 59 -4.88 -18.42 -7.38
CA VAL A 59 -5.41 -17.16 -6.84
C VAL A 59 -6.48 -17.49 -5.81
N ALA A 60 -6.24 -17.06 -4.58
CA ALA A 60 -7.22 -17.14 -3.51
C ALA A 60 -7.58 -15.76 -2.99
N VAL A 61 -8.87 -15.51 -2.82
CA VAL A 61 -9.38 -14.20 -2.42
C VAL A 61 -10.24 -14.35 -1.17
N VAL A 62 -9.97 -13.51 -0.17
CA VAL A 62 -10.71 -13.49 1.10
C VAL A 62 -11.31 -12.10 1.32
N PRO A 63 -12.58 -11.99 1.74
CA PRO A 63 -13.17 -10.70 2.05
C PRO A 63 -12.44 -9.99 3.19
N TYR A 64 -12.10 -8.72 2.96
CA TYR A 64 -11.49 -7.87 3.97
C TYR A 64 -12.53 -7.26 4.90
N GLN A 65 -12.26 -7.30 6.19
CA GLN A 65 -13.06 -6.59 7.19
C GLN A 65 -12.34 -5.27 7.55
N PRO A 66 -12.90 -4.10 7.18
CA PRO A 66 -12.31 -2.81 7.49
C PRO A 66 -12.10 -2.60 8.98
N PHE A 67 -11.04 -1.89 9.34
CA PHE A 67 -10.78 -1.50 10.72
C PHE A 67 -11.91 -0.61 11.25
N GLN A 68 -12.51 -1.00 12.36
CA GLN A 68 -13.53 -0.23 13.07
C GLN A 68 -13.01 0.08 14.49
N PRO A 69 -12.70 1.36 14.80
CA PRO A 69 -12.02 1.74 16.04
C PRO A 69 -12.83 1.43 17.30
N ASP A 70 -14.17 1.36 17.20
CA ASP A 70 -15.09 1.21 18.32
C ASP A 70 -15.44 -0.25 18.64
N GLN A 71 -14.98 -1.20 17.82
CA GLN A 71 -15.20 -2.61 18.10
C GLN A 71 -14.35 -3.12 19.28
N THR A 72 -14.89 -4.10 20.01
CA THR A 72 -14.23 -4.72 21.18
C THR A 72 -12.83 -5.25 20.87
N ARG A 73 -12.63 -5.85 19.69
CA ARG A 73 -11.29 -6.30 19.20
C ARG A 73 -10.31 -5.14 19.07
N SER A 74 -10.77 -3.99 18.59
CA SER A 74 -9.94 -2.78 18.45
C SER A 74 -9.61 -2.19 19.81
N LEU A 75 -10.53 -2.25 20.78
CA LEU A 75 -10.30 -1.77 22.16
C LEU A 75 -9.32 -2.68 22.90
N ALA A 76 -9.48 -4.01 22.80
CA ALA A 76 -8.52 -4.97 23.37
C ALA A 76 -7.09 -4.75 22.83
N GLY A 77 -6.96 -4.32 21.57
CA GLY A 77 -5.69 -3.95 20.96
C GLY A 77 -4.96 -2.78 21.63
N LEU A 78 -5.60 -1.99 22.52
CA LEU A 78 -4.91 -0.91 23.27
C LEU A 78 -3.82 -1.46 24.20
N LEU A 79 -4.02 -2.64 24.78
CA LEU A 79 -3.09 -3.29 25.70
C LEU A 79 -2.06 -4.17 25.00
N SER A 80 -2.19 -4.41 23.69
CA SER A 80 -1.29 -5.24 22.89
C SER A 80 -0.13 -4.42 22.31
N VAL A 81 1.03 -5.04 22.07
CA VAL A 81 2.15 -4.46 21.32
C VAL A 81 1.80 -4.36 19.82
N THR A 82 0.98 -5.27 19.32
CA THR A 82 0.51 -5.25 17.92
C THR A 82 -0.33 -4.00 17.65
N PRO A 83 -0.11 -3.28 16.54
CA PRO A 83 -0.96 -2.17 16.14
C PRO A 83 -2.43 -2.59 16.06
N ARG A 84 -3.33 -1.72 16.55
CA ARG A 84 -4.78 -2.03 16.63
C ARG A 84 -5.37 -2.38 15.26
N SER A 85 -4.96 -1.68 14.21
CA SER A 85 -5.40 -1.97 12.84
C SER A 85 -5.03 -3.39 12.43
N VAL A 86 -3.78 -3.78 12.63
CA VAL A 86 -3.27 -5.12 12.27
C VAL A 86 -4.01 -6.22 13.06
N GLN A 87 -4.23 -6.01 14.36
CA GLN A 87 -4.93 -6.99 15.20
C GLN A 87 -6.42 -7.10 14.85
N ALA A 88 -7.09 -5.97 14.63
CA ALA A 88 -8.53 -5.94 14.38
C ALA A 88 -8.90 -6.47 12.99
N THR A 89 -8.02 -6.31 12.00
CA THR A 89 -8.25 -6.79 10.63
C THR A 89 -7.72 -8.19 10.36
N TYR A 90 -7.16 -8.88 11.37
CA TYR A 90 -6.72 -10.25 11.23
C TYR A 90 -7.88 -11.20 10.88
N SER A 91 -7.69 -11.99 9.82
CA SER A 91 -8.67 -12.95 9.30
C SER A 91 -8.16 -14.38 9.42
N HIS A 92 -8.88 -15.21 10.16
CA HIS A 92 -8.58 -16.65 10.21
C HIS A 92 -8.73 -17.31 8.83
N ALA A 93 -9.68 -16.84 8.01
CA ALA A 93 -9.87 -17.39 6.65
C ALA A 93 -8.64 -17.15 5.77
N LEU A 94 -8.03 -15.96 5.82
CA LEU A 94 -6.81 -15.70 5.07
C LEU A 94 -5.64 -16.52 5.60
N GLN A 95 -5.54 -16.70 6.91
CA GLN A 95 -4.50 -17.55 7.50
C GLN A 95 -4.65 -19.01 7.05
N MET A 96 -5.88 -19.57 7.11
CA MET A 96 -6.15 -20.94 6.65
C MET A 96 -5.79 -21.12 5.18
N GLU A 97 -6.09 -20.13 4.35
CA GLU A 97 -5.74 -20.15 2.94
C GLU A 97 -4.22 -20.11 2.71
N ALA A 98 -3.51 -19.25 3.44
CA ALA A 98 -2.06 -19.18 3.38
C ALA A 98 -1.41 -20.52 3.84
N ASP A 99 -1.88 -21.09 4.96
CA ASP A 99 -1.43 -22.40 5.46
C ASP A 99 -1.69 -23.52 4.41
N ARG A 100 -2.85 -23.48 3.75
CA ARG A 100 -3.21 -24.42 2.68
C ARG A 100 -2.27 -24.32 1.48
N GLN A 101 -1.96 -23.09 1.06
CA GLN A 101 -1.02 -22.86 -0.06
C GLN A 101 0.38 -23.36 0.29
N VAL A 102 0.86 -23.11 1.52
CA VAL A 102 2.17 -23.63 1.96
C VAL A 102 2.18 -25.16 1.93
N ALA A 103 1.14 -25.82 2.44
CA ALA A 103 1.06 -27.28 2.47
C ALA A 103 1.01 -27.90 1.07
N ASN A 104 0.30 -27.26 0.13
CA ASN A 104 0.06 -27.84 -1.21
C ASN A 104 1.17 -27.50 -2.21
N ALA A 105 1.76 -26.32 -2.12
CA ALA A 105 2.65 -25.77 -3.14
C ALA A 105 4.13 -25.76 -2.73
N ALA A 106 4.44 -25.99 -1.44
CA ALA A 106 5.79 -25.94 -0.88
C ALA A 106 6.59 -24.74 -1.45
N PRO A 107 6.18 -23.49 -1.17
CA PRO A 107 6.84 -22.33 -1.73
C PRO A 107 8.29 -22.20 -1.23
N ASP A 108 9.17 -21.73 -2.11
CA ASP A 108 10.58 -21.44 -1.77
C ASP A 108 10.73 -20.09 -1.07
N LEU A 109 9.73 -19.20 -1.21
CA LEU A 109 9.75 -17.84 -0.69
C LEU A 109 8.33 -17.36 -0.39
N VAL A 110 8.17 -16.65 0.72
CA VAL A 110 6.95 -15.88 1.03
C VAL A 110 7.22 -14.39 0.85
N ILE A 111 6.36 -13.70 0.12
CA ILE A 111 6.36 -12.22 0.05
C ILE A 111 5.09 -11.73 0.74
N ALA A 112 5.26 -10.98 1.83
CA ALA A 112 4.17 -10.34 2.55
C ALA A 112 4.14 -8.85 2.17
N SER A 113 3.13 -8.45 1.38
CA SER A 113 3.01 -7.07 0.94
C SER A 113 2.26 -6.24 1.96
N GLN A 114 2.95 -5.25 2.50
CA GLN A 114 2.53 -4.32 3.54
C GLN A 114 2.44 -4.91 4.96
N ILE A 115 2.37 -4.00 5.94
CA ILE A 115 2.38 -4.31 7.37
C ILE A 115 1.23 -5.25 7.81
N ASP A 116 0.09 -5.16 7.12
CA ASP A 116 -1.11 -5.96 7.41
C ASP A 116 -0.90 -7.45 7.12
N MET A 117 0.08 -7.81 6.27
CA MET A 117 0.38 -9.19 5.92
C MET A 117 1.40 -9.86 6.87
N ILE A 118 2.06 -9.11 7.72
CA ILE A 118 3.03 -9.64 8.69
C ILE A 118 2.46 -10.77 9.57
N PRO A 119 1.23 -10.67 10.13
CA PRO A 119 0.69 -11.72 11.02
C PRO A 119 0.50 -13.08 10.35
N TYR A 120 0.39 -13.11 9.02
CA TYR A 120 0.12 -14.33 8.26
C TYR A 120 1.38 -15.12 7.91
N VAL A 121 2.57 -14.54 8.10
CA VAL A 121 3.84 -15.23 7.92
C VAL A 121 4.20 -15.97 9.19
N ARG A 122 4.14 -17.31 9.16
CA ARG A 122 4.41 -18.15 10.31
C ARG A 122 5.86 -18.63 10.33
N SER A 123 6.54 -18.46 11.46
CA SER A 123 7.93 -18.94 11.64
C SER A 123 8.05 -20.46 11.48
N GLN A 124 7.00 -21.21 11.84
CA GLN A 124 6.99 -22.67 11.73
C GLN A 124 6.99 -23.20 10.29
N TRP A 125 6.79 -22.33 9.29
CA TRP A 125 6.92 -22.75 7.88
C TRP A 125 8.38 -22.95 7.48
N GLU A 126 9.34 -22.37 8.22
CA GLU A 126 10.77 -22.41 7.92
C GLU A 126 11.13 -21.96 6.50
N ILE A 127 10.26 -21.14 5.90
CA ILE A 127 10.41 -20.58 4.57
C ILE A 127 10.92 -19.15 4.69
N PRO A 128 11.96 -18.75 3.94
CA PRO A 128 12.41 -17.37 3.92
C PRO A 128 11.27 -16.43 3.51
N ALA A 129 11.17 -15.27 4.19
CA ALA A 129 10.14 -14.30 3.92
C ALA A 129 10.71 -12.92 3.64
N ILE A 130 10.07 -12.18 2.75
CA ILE A 130 10.32 -10.77 2.45
C ILE A 130 9.10 -9.96 2.87
N LEU A 131 9.32 -8.89 3.65
CA LEU A 131 8.30 -7.86 3.87
C LEU A 131 8.43 -6.82 2.76
N GLU A 132 7.44 -6.73 1.93
CA GLU A 132 7.39 -5.84 0.79
C GLU A 132 6.60 -4.57 1.13
N GLU A 133 7.12 -3.40 0.72
CA GLU A 133 6.49 -2.08 0.88
C GLU A 133 6.12 -1.73 2.35
N LEU A 134 7.11 -1.70 3.22
CA LEU A 134 6.91 -1.12 4.55
C LEU A 134 6.95 0.41 4.46
N GLU A 135 5.87 1.07 4.86
CA GLU A 135 5.71 2.52 4.88
C GLU A 135 5.48 3.02 6.30
N LEU A 136 6.27 4.00 6.74
CA LEU A 136 6.18 4.61 8.07
C LEU A 136 6.05 6.14 8.02
N THR A 137 6.38 6.76 6.89
CA THR A 137 6.40 8.23 6.74
C THR A 137 5.05 8.84 7.07
N THR A 138 3.96 8.33 6.52
CA THR A 138 2.61 8.84 6.78
C THR A 138 2.26 8.84 8.27
N LEU A 139 2.62 7.79 9.00
CA LEU A 139 2.37 7.71 10.45
C LEU A 139 3.22 8.71 11.23
N TYR A 140 4.47 8.89 10.84
CA TYR A 140 5.39 9.83 11.46
C TYR A 140 4.97 11.27 11.21
N GLU A 141 4.54 11.59 10.01
CA GLU A 141 4.01 12.91 9.63
C GLU A 141 2.75 13.25 10.42
N GLN A 142 1.81 12.31 10.57
CA GLN A 142 0.64 12.49 11.42
C GLN A 142 1.02 12.82 12.88
N TYR A 143 2.10 12.23 13.39
CA TYR A 143 2.62 12.51 14.72
C TYR A 143 3.24 13.92 14.81
N THR A 144 4.08 14.29 13.86
CA THR A 144 4.82 15.56 13.87
C THR A 144 3.96 16.76 13.52
N ALA A 145 2.98 16.59 12.61
CA ALA A 145 2.05 17.63 12.17
C ALA A 145 0.79 17.75 13.05
N ALA A 146 0.68 16.97 14.14
CA ALA A 146 -0.51 17.00 14.99
C ALA A 146 -0.74 18.38 15.62
N ALA A 147 -1.89 19.00 15.29
CA ALA A 147 -2.22 20.37 15.70
C ALA A 147 -2.58 20.50 17.18
N THR A 148 -3.03 19.43 17.86
CA THR A 148 -3.43 19.46 19.27
C THR A 148 -2.56 18.54 20.11
N SER A 149 -2.36 18.89 21.40
CA SER A 149 -1.60 18.06 22.35
C SER A 149 -2.18 16.65 22.49
N LEU A 150 -3.50 16.51 22.47
CA LEU A 150 -4.19 15.20 22.55
C LEU A 150 -3.92 14.35 21.28
N ALA A 151 -4.02 14.95 20.09
CA ALA A 151 -3.71 14.27 18.83
C ALA A 151 -2.23 13.85 18.80
N ARG A 152 -1.33 14.74 19.22
CA ARG A 152 0.11 14.47 19.31
C ARG A 152 0.43 13.31 20.26
N LEU A 153 -0.21 13.27 21.43
CA LEU A 153 -0.09 12.14 22.36
C LEU A 153 -0.58 10.84 21.73
N ARG A 154 -1.76 10.84 21.10
CA ARG A 154 -2.34 9.67 20.46
C ARG A 154 -1.45 9.12 19.33
N TYR A 155 -0.99 9.98 18.44
CA TYR A 155 -0.10 9.57 17.34
C TYR A 155 1.28 9.16 17.85
N GLY A 156 1.80 9.82 18.88
CA GLY A 156 3.05 9.45 19.53
C GLY A 156 3.00 8.06 20.16
N LEU A 157 1.92 7.72 20.86
CA LEU A 157 1.69 6.38 21.39
C LEU A 157 1.58 5.34 20.26
N THR A 158 0.90 5.67 19.18
CA THR A 158 0.80 4.79 17.99
C THR A 158 2.19 4.58 17.37
N TRP A 159 2.98 5.63 17.22
CA TRP A 159 4.36 5.58 16.72
C TRP A 159 5.25 4.67 17.57
N VAL A 160 5.24 4.86 18.87
CA VAL A 160 6.02 4.00 19.80
C VAL A 160 5.59 2.54 19.70
N LYS A 161 4.29 2.29 19.57
CA LYS A 161 3.72 0.96 19.46
C LYS A 161 4.14 0.28 18.14
N VAL A 162 4.05 0.98 17.02
CA VAL A 162 4.47 0.46 15.71
C VAL A 162 5.97 0.15 15.71
N ARG A 163 6.80 1.03 16.26
CA ARG A 163 8.25 0.78 16.39
C ARG A 163 8.56 -0.49 17.20
N ARG A 164 7.91 -0.66 18.36
CA ARG A 164 8.07 -1.86 19.19
C ARG A 164 7.62 -3.12 18.47
N TYR A 165 6.48 -3.04 17.79
CA TYR A 165 5.97 -4.15 16.98
C TYR A 165 6.96 -4.54 15.90
N LEU A 166 7.42 -3.57 15.10
CA LEU A 166 8.39 -3.82 14.04
C LEU A 166 9.71 -4.37 14.56
N ALA A 167 10.20 -3.90 15.70
CA ALA A 167 11.41 -4.43 16.33
C ALA A 167 11.28 -5.93 16.69
N GLN A 168 10.06 -6.39 17.02
CA GLN A 168 9.77 -7.79 17.32
C GLN A 168 9.58 -8.66 16.07
N VAL A 169 8.97 -8.10 15.01
CA VAL A 169 8.55 -8.90 13.85
C VAL A 169 9.54 -8.87 12.68
N LEU A 170 10.23 -7.74 12.44
CA LEU A 170 11.18 -7.63 11.33
C LEU A 170 12.31 -8.68 11.35
N PRO A 171 12.85 -9.10 12.51
CA PRO A 171 13.87 -10.17 12.54
C PRO A 171 13.42 -11.50 11.94
N ARG A 172 12.12 -11.73 11.77
CA ARG A 172 11.58 -12.93 11.13
C ARG A 172 11.66 -12.88 9.59
N PHE A 173 11.94 -11.71 9.02
CA PHE A 173 12.03 -11.49 7.58
C PHE A 173 13.51 -11.42 7.16
N ALA A 174 13.87 -12.20 6.14
CA ALA A 174 15.21 -12.19 5.56
C ALA A 174 15.52 -10.85 4.88
N ALA A 175 14.47 -10.20 4.33
CA ALA A 175 14.58 -8.89 3.71
C ALA A 175 13.33 -8.05 3.96
N CYS A 176 13.50 -6.73 3.90
CA CYS A 176 12.41 -5.76 3.88
C CYS A 176 12.65 -4.76 2.75
N THR A 177 11.62 -4.44 1.98
CA THR A 177 11.67 -3.43 0.94
C THR A 177 10.85 -2.21 1.30
N VAL A 178 11.26 -1.08 0.75
CA VAL A 178 10.61 0.23 0.92
C VAL A 178 10.55 0.94 -0.43
N ALA A 179 9.62 1.90 -0.58
CA ALA A 179 9.45 2.61 -1.83
C ALA A 179 10.46 3.74 -2.06
N SER A 180 11.09 4.27 -1.00
CA SER A 180 11.98 5.44 -1.10
C SER A 180 13.17 5.39 -0.15
N GLY A 181 14.18 6.24 -0.43
CA GLY A 181 15.30 6.45 0.48
C GLY A 181 14.90 7.09 1.81
N GLN A 182 13.84 7.89 1.82
CA GLN A 182 13.27 8.48 3.04
C GLN A 182 12.72 7.40 3.96
N GLU A 183 11.90 6.48 3.43
CA GLU A 183 11.38 5.32 4.17
C GLU A 183 12.51 4.44 4.70
N LEU A 184 13.54 4.19 3.89
CA LEU A 184 14.71 3.43 4.33
C LEU A 184 15.38 4.07 5.54
N GLY A 185 15.58 5.40 5.52
CA GLY A 185 16.09 6.16 6.66
C GLY A 185 15.20 6.04 7.88
N MET A 186 13.88 6.17 7.69
CA MET A 186 12.87 6.07 8.75
C MET A 186 12.91 4.69 9.44
N ILE A 187 12.97 3.61 8.68
CA ILE A 187 13.01 2.25 9.25
C ILE A 187 14.31 2.02 10.01
N ARG A 188 15.45 2.47 9.50
CA ARG A 188 16.73 2.38 10.22
C ARG A 188 16.69 3.08 11.57
N GLN A 189 16.05 4.24 11.65
CA GLN A 189 15.85 4.99 12.90
C GLN A 189 14.82 4.32 13.81
N ALA A 190 13.73 3.80 13.24
CA ALA A 190 12.66 3.17 14.00
C ALA A 190 13.08 1.83 14.61
N VAL A 191 13.90 1.04 13.89
CA VAL A 191 14.33 -0.32 14.28
C VAL A 191 15.83 -0.49 14.06
N PRO A 192 16.68 0.18 14.86
CA PRO A 192 18.14 0.18 14.66
C PRO A 192 18.78 -1.21 14.83
N GLY A 193 18.10 -2.15 15.50
CA GLY A 193 18.56 -3.53 15.70
C GLY A 193 18.28 -4.48 14.54
N TYR A 194 17.57 -4.05 13.50
CA TYR A 194 17.27 -4.92 12.36
C TYR A 194 18.54 -5.23 11.54
N ARG A 195 18.84 -6.52 11.37
CA ARG A 195 20.04 -7.02 10.67
C ARG A 195 19.73 -7.63 9.30
N GLY A 196 18.47 -7.75 8.93
CA GLY A 196 18.04 -8.23 7.62
C GLY A 196 18.37 -7.26 6.48
N HIS A 197 18.20 -7.72 5.27
CA HIS A 197 18.42 -6.89 4.10
C HIS A 197 17.33 -5.84 3.93
N LEU A 198 17.70 -4.56 4.03
CA LEU A 198 16.80 -3.44 3.77
C LEU A 198 17.16 -2.81 2.42
N ARG A 199 16.19 -2.77 1.48
CA ARG A 199 16.40 -2.30 0.11
C ARG A 199 15.30 -1.34 -0.34
N VAL A 200 15.68 -0.37 -1.16
CA VAL A 200 14.73 0.48 -1.87
C VAL A 200 14.32 -0.21 -3.16
N VAL A 201 13.02 -0.44 -3.30
CA VAL A 201 12.37 -0.87 -4.55
C VAL A 201 11.32 0.19 -4.89
N PRO A 202 11.66 1.19 -5.69
CA PRO A 202 10.79 2.31 -5.97
C PRO A 202 9.56 1.89 -6.77
N ASN A 203 8.53 2.74 -6.75
CA ASN A 203 7.41 2.59 -7.67
C ASN A 203 7.89 2.76 -9.10
N GLY A 204 7.45 1.89 -9.97
CA GLY A 204 7.77 1.91 -11.40
C GLY A 204 6.55 2.25 -12.25
N VAL A 205 6.82 2.65 -13.47
CA VAL A 205 5.81 2.89 -14.50
C VAL A 205 6.03 1.93 -15.67
N ASP A 206 4.96 1.45 -16.25
CA ASP A 206 5.01 0.62 -17.45
C ASP A 206 5.22 1.52 -18.68
N LEU A 207 6.48 1.62 -19.12
CA LEU A 207 6.86 2.48 -20.25
C LEU A 207 6.20 2.03 -21.57
N GLN A 208 5.90 0.75 -21.75
CA GLN A 208 5.25 0.26 -22.96
C GLN A 208 3.81 0.73 -23.04
N ARG A 209 3.11 0.75 -21.93
CA ARG A 209 1.73 1.26 -21.83
C ARG A 209 1.64 2.76 -22.15
N TYR A 210 2.70 3.50 -21.86
CA TYR A 210 2.77 4.96 -22.08
C TYR A 210 3.65 5.34 -23.28
N ALA A 211 4.16 4.37 -24.06
CA ALA A 211 4.88 4.60 -25.30
C ALA A 211 3.89 4.63 -26.46
N GLY A 212 3.31 5.79 -26.76
CA GLY A 212 2.37 5.95 -27.86
C GLY A 212 2.23 7.39 -28.30
N ASP A 213 1.64 7.59 -29.46
CA ASP A 213 1.13 8.89 -29.87
C ASP A 213 -0.25 9.09 -29.25
N PHE A 214 -0.35 10.00 -28.28
CA PHE A 214 -1.59 10.34 -27.59
C PHE A 214 -2.30 11.55 -28.23
N GLY A 215 -1.88 11.93 -29.42
CA GLY A 215 -2.41 13.05 -30.18
C GLY A 215 -1.70 14.38 -29.89
N PRO A 216 -2.15 15.47 -30.54
CA PRO A 216 -1.50 16.75 -30.44
C PRO A 216 -1.60 17.36 -29.04
N LEU A 217 -0.50 17.96 -28.60
CA LEU A 217 -0.49 18.74 -27.36
C LEU A 217 -1.45 19.92 -27.47
N GLN A 218 -2.23 20.17 -26.44
CA GLN A 218 -3.07 21.35 -26.30
C GLN A 218 -2.27 22.45 -25.55
N PRO A 219 -1.82 23.52 -26.24
CA PRO A 219 -1.08 24.59 -25.60
C PRO A 219 -1.86 25.23 -24.44
N GLY A 220 -1.19 25.46 -23.32
CA GLY A 220 -1.82 26.03 -22.13
C GLY A 220 -2.69 25.07 -21.32
N SER A 221 -2.77 23.79 -21.68
CA SER A 221 -3.49 22.78 -20.93
C SER A 221 -2.62 22.21 -19.81
N VAL A 222 -3.14 22.23 -18.57
CA VAL A 222 -2.55 21.59 -17.38
C VAL A 222 -3.52 20.53 -16.87
N ILE A 223 -3.01 19.33 -16.62
CA ILE A 223 -3.83 18.20 -16.15
C ILE A 223 -3.26 17.67 -14.85
N TYR A 224 -4.12 17.50 -13.85
CA TYR A 224 -3.85 16.70 -12.66
C TYR A 224 -4.56 15.35 -12.79
N SER A 225 -3.77 14.28 -12.75
CA SER A 225 -4.31 12.91 -12.81
C SER A 225 -4.30 12.27 -11.43
N GLY A 226 -5.48 12.16 -10.81
CA GLY A 226 -5.63 11.53 -9.49
C GLY A 226 -7.05 11.59 -8.96
N ALA A 227 -7.45 10.56 -8.21
CA ALA A 227 -8.77 10.51 -7.58
C ALA A 227 -8.88 11.55 -6.47
N VAL A 228 -9.77 12.54 -6.57
CA VAL A 228 -10.01 13.56 -5.54
C VAL A 228 -10.75 13.03 -4.29
N THR A 229 -11.21 11.79 -4.33
CA THR A 229 -11.67 11.05 -3.16
C THR A 229 -10.54 10.75 -2.17
N TYR A 230 -9.28 10.78 -2.60
CA TYR A 230 -8.11 10.68 -1.76
C TYR A 230 -7.70 12.06 -1.25
N ALA A 231 -7.64 12.24 0.07
CA ALA A 231 -7.46 13.54 0.72
C ALA A 231 -6.21 14.31 0.24
N ALA A 232 -5.08 13.61 0.05
CA ALA A 232 -3.85 14.26 -0.41
C ALA A 232 -3.95 14.78 -1.86
N ASN A 233 -4.67 14.07 -2.74
CA ASN A 233 -4.93 14.54 -4.10
C ASN A 233 -5.83 15.77 -4.08
N ARG A 234 -6.86 15.75 -3.23
CA ARG A 234 -7.77 16.89 -3.07
C ARG A 234 -7.01 18.12 -2.57
N ASP A 235 -6.20 17.98 -1.53
CA ASP A 235 -5.38 19.06 -0.99
C ASP A 235 -4.43 19.65 -2.06
N ALA A 236 -3.81 18.78 -2.86
CA ALA A 236 -2.95 19.21 -3.97
C ALA A 236 -3.71 19.97 -5.06
N VAL A 237 -4.92 19.54 -5.40
CA VAL A 237 -5.78 20.20 -6.40
C VAL A 237 -6.26 21.56 -5.85
N ASP A 238 -6.75 21.60 -4.61
CA ASP A 238 -7.21 22.82 -3.95
C ASP A 238 -6.05 23.85 -3.84
N PHE A 239 -4.86 23.42 -3.44
CA PHE A 239 -3.68 24.27 -3.39
C PHE A 239 -3.30 24.81 -4.76
N PHE A 240 -3.23 23.94 -5.79
CA PHE A 240 -2.86 24.37 -7.13
C PHE A 240 -3.88 25.36 -7.70
N ALA A 241 -5.17 25.06 -7.59
CA ALA A 241 -6.24 25.90 -8.11
C ALA A 241 -6.26 27.29 -7.43
N ALA A 242 -6.08 27.35 -6.11
CA ALA A 242 -6.18 28.56 -5.35
C ALA A 242 -4.89 29.41 -5.32
N GLN A 243 -3.71 28.75 -5.28
CA GLN A 243 -2.45 29.44 -5.02
C GLN A 243 -1.54 29.53 -6.25
N VAL A 244 -1.63 28.59 -7.20
CA VAL A 244 -0.71 28.51 -8.34
C VAL A 244 -1.37 28.91 -9.64
N PHE A 245 -2.56 28.37 -9.93
CA PHE A 245 -3.22 28.56 -11.22
C PHE A 245 -3.58 30.02 -11.54
N PRO A 246 -3.94 30.91 -10.61
CA PRO A 246 -4.15 32.33 -10.90
C PRO A 246 -2.90 33.01 -11.50
N ALA A 247 -1.70 32.68 -11.00
CA ALA A 247 -0.45 33.19 -11.56
C ALA A 247 -0.17 32.63 -12.95
N VAL A 248 -0.49 31.35 -13.17
CA VAL A 248 -0.40 30.73 -14.51
C VAL A 248 -1.30 31.44 -15.49
N ARG A 249 -2.56 31.71 -15.14
CA ARG A 249 -3.53 32.42 -16.01
C ARG A 249 -3.15 33.89 -16.26
N ALA A 250 -2.49 34.54 -15.31
CA ALA A 250 -1.98 35.89 -15.53
C ALA A 250 -0.89 35.92 -16.62
N ALA A 251 -0.04 34.89 -16.69
CA ALA A 251 1.01 34.75 -17.70
C ALA A 251 0.50 34.14 -19.02
N VAL A 252 -0.46 33.22 -18.94
CA VAL A 252 -1.07 32.51 -20.10
C VAL A 252 -2.60 32.60 -19.99
N PRO A 253 -3.23 33.66 -20.53
CA PRO A 253 -4.66 33.94 -20.31
C PRO A 253 -5.61 32.81 -20.71
N ASN A 254 -5.24 32.01 -21.73
CA ASN A 254 -6.03 30.87 -22.21
C ASN A 254 -5.68 29.54 -21.53
N ALA A 255 -4.88 29.56 -20.45
CA ALA A 255 -4.57 28.34 -19.72
C ALA A 255 -5.83 27.71 -19.13
N THR A 256 -5.89 26.37 -19.23
CA THR A 256 -6.94 25.55 -18.63
C THR A 256 -6.35 24.59 -17.63
N PHE A 257 -7.09 24.30 -16.57
CA PHE A 257 -6.72 23.27 -15.58
C PHE A 257 -7.82 22.21 -15.54
N SER A 258 -7.44 20.97 -15.73
CA SER A 258 -8.34 19.82 -15.73
C SER A 258 -7.90 18.79 -14.69
N VAL A 259 -8.86 18.22 -14.00
CA VAL A 259 -8.63 17.13 -13.02
C VAL A 259 -9.28 15.87 -13.56
N THR A 260 -8.52 14.76 -13.59
CA THR A 260 -9.02 13.46 -14.04
C THR A 260 -8.89 12.43 -12.90
N GLY A 261 -9.87 11.52 -12.82
CA GLY A 261 -9.91 10.47 -11.81
C GLY A 261 -11.28 10.36 -11.14
N ALA A 262 -11.39 9.46 -10.15
CA ALA A 262 -12.65 9.29 -9.43
C ALA A 262 -12.95 10.53 -8.56
N THR A 263 -14.17 11.03 -8.68
CA THR A 263 -14.65 12.22 -7.93
C THR A 263 -15.51 11.83 -6.74
N GLY A 264 -16.19 10.67 -6.77
CA GLY A 264 -17.16 10.30 -5.75
C GLY A 264 -18.23 11.39 -5.58
N ASP A 265 -18.62 11.61 -4.33
CA ASP A 265 -19.57 12.67 -3.95
C ASP A 265 -18.87 14.01 -3.61
N VAL A 266 -17.61 14.18 -4.01
CA VAL A 266 -16.87 15.44 -3.77
C VAL A 266 -17.44 16.53 -4.69
N PRO A 267 -17.94 17.65 -4.14
CA PRO A 267 -18.48 18.74 -4.97
C PRO A 267 -17.32 19.43 -5.71
N ILE A 268 -17.21 19.17 -7.01
CA ILE A 268 -16.18 19.75 -7.89
C ILE A 268 -16.48 21.21 -8.22
N ALA A 269 -17.74 21.63 -8.10
CA ALA A 269 -18.15 23.02 -8.37
C ALA A 269 -17.56 24.06 -7.40
N ALA A 270 -16.84 23.63 -6.38
CA ALA A 270 -16.12 24.46 -5.43
C ALA A 270 -14.61 24.54 -5.70
N LEU A 271 -14.14 23.92 -6.77
CA LEU A 271 -12.75 24.00 -7.29
C LEU A 271 -12.71 25.05 -8.45
#